data_562ee05b7a88d36dcf7d5e16f12a39ba
#
_entry.id   562ee05b7a88d36dcf7d5e16f12a39ba
#
_cell.length_a   1.000
_cell.length_b   1.000
_cell.length_c   1.000
_cell.angle_alpha   90.00
_cell.angle_beta   90.00
_cell.angle_gamma   90.00
#
_symmetry.space_group_name_H-M   'P 1'
#
loop_
_entity.id
_entity.type
_entity.pdbx_description
1 polymer ?
#
loop_
_entity_poly.entity_id
_entity_poly.type
_entity_poly.pdbx_seq_one_letter_code
_entity_poly.pdbx_strand_id
1 'polypeptide(L)'
;MVTTVNIALHLTQMATSHPAQLAVMVPLGRRSNGERNYASYTYQQLDEQSDLLAAGLDANGIGRGVRTVLMVPPSLEFFSLTFALFKLGAVPVFVDPGMGIKNLGRCLAEADPAAFIGVTKAQIARVLFGWGKLSLSRVVTVGRRLGWGGLNLAAIQQAGQIRQSEITNRELRWSAPATTRDETAAILFTSGSTGVPKGAVYSHGNFAAQVEALRQTFHIEPGEIDLCTFPLFALFAPALGMTAIIPRMDFTKPARVNPQEIAEPILRFGINNLFGSPALLNRVGREVQAIESRTVSFAPKLANDLLPPWTSVRRVLSAGAPVSPMILERFSQRIPQDVQIFTPYGATESLPVAVIGSHEILQETRHLTARGAGTCVGRPVAGVEVEIIEITDTPITRWDEKLRKPQGEVGEIVVRGPMVTQEYFRRPDLTALAKILDPTTGQMLHRMGDLGYFDQQGRLWFCGRKSHRVVTPEQTYFTEQVEGIFNTHPAVFRTALVGVARDGQVQPLLCVERESRRSLPAAHPITDANLITELLEIGSAFELTRAIKTMVFHPRFPVDIRHNSKIFREKLAVWGAARFK
;
A
#
# COMPACT_ATOMS: atom_id res chain seq x y z
N MET A 1 -27.80 20.74 12.59
CA MET A 1 -27.96 19.39 11.98
C MET A 1 -26.59 18.76 11.90
N VAL A 2 -26.41 17.56 12.40
CA VAL A 2 -25.13 16.84 12.24
C VAL A 2 -25.00 16.43 10.77
N THR A 3 -23.96 16.90 10.10
CA THR A 3 -23.73 16.54 8.69
C THR A 3 -23.38 15.07 8.61
N THR A 4 -24.19 14.30 7.90
CA THR A 4 -23.91 12.87 7.66
C THR A 4 -22.68 12.73 6.79
N VAL A 5 -21.68 11.99 7.28
CA VAL A 5 -20.47 11.65 6.54
C VAL A 5 -20.34 10.13 6.54
N ASN A 6 -20.40 9.54 5.35
CA ASN A 6 -20.19 8.11 5.15
C ASN A 6 -19.40 7.92 3.86
N ILE A 7 -18.34 7.12 3.90
CA ILE A 7 -17.53 6.86 2.68
C ILE A 7 -18.38 6.24 1.54
N ALA A 8 -19.42 5.49 1.87
CA ALA A 8 -20.31 4.90 0.87
C ALA A 8 -21.17 5.93 0.12
N LEU A 9 -21.32 7.17 0.63
CA LEU A 9 -22.07 8.22 -0.07
C LEU A 9 -21.48 8.54 -1.45
N HIS A 10 -20.18 8.40 -1.63
CA HIS A 10 -19.54 8.58 -2.94
C HIS A 10 -20.09 7.58 -3.98
N LEU A 11 -20.32 6.31 -3.59
CA LEU A 11 -20.96 5.32 -4.45
C LEU A 11 -22.39 5.73 -4.81
N THR A 12 -23.20 6.10 -3.83
CA THR A 12 -24.61 6.51 -4.03
C THR A 12 -24.72 7.76 -4.91
N GLN A 13 -23.80 8.72 -4.74
CA GLN A 13 -23.72 9.90 -5.60
C GLN A 13 -23.44 9.52 -7.06
N MET A 14 -22.48 8.64 -7.29
CA MET A 14 -22.15 8.14 -8.63
C MET A 14 -23.32 7.31 -9.23
N ALA A 15 -23.97 6.48 -8.43
CA ALA A 15 -25.15 5.71 -8.87
C ALA A 15 -26.32 6.62 -9.29
N THR A 16 -26.42 7.80 -8.67
CA THR A 16 -27.45 8.80 -9.03
C THR A 16 -27.06 9.58 -10.28
N SER A 17 -25.81 10.03 -10.38
CA SER A 17 -25.35 10.89 -11.49
C SER A 17 -24.95 10.10 -12.75
N HIS A 18 -24.41 8.90 -12.60
CA HIS A 18 -23.88 8.06 -13.69
C HIS A 18 -24.30 6.58 -13.54
N PRO A 19 -25.62 6.26 -13.46
CA PRO A 19 -26.14 4.93 -13.11
C PRO A 19 -25.65 3.81 -14.02
N ALA A 20 -25.55 4.07 -15.32
CA ALA A 20 -25.15 3.08 -16.34
C ALA A 20 -23.64 2.91 -16.50
N GLN A 21 -22.82 3.80 -15.90
CA GLN A 21 -21.37 3.67 -15.97
C GLN A 21 -20.91 2.42 -15.20
N LEU A 22 -19.93 1.69 -15.74
CA LEU A 22 -19.33 0.56 -15.05
C LEU A 22 -18.60 1.04 -13.79
N ALA A 23 -18.88 0.40 -12.65
CA ALA A 23 -18.20 0.67 -11.38
C ALA A 23 -17.08 -0.34 -11.13
N VAL A 24 -17.30 -1.62 -11.44
CA VAL A 24 -16.33 -2.67 -11.20
C VAL A 24 -16.43 -3.78 -12.23
N MET A 25 -15.27 -4.33 -12.63
CA MET A 25 -15.14 -5.48 -13.51
C MET A 25 -14.16 -6.49 -12.92
N VAL A 26 -14.55 -7.75 -12.85
CA VAL A 26 -13.72 -8.84 -12.30
C VAL A 26 -13.51 -9.94 -13.34
N PRO A 27 -12.29 -10.53 -13.44
CA PRO A 27 -11.97 -11.50 -14.44
C PRO A 27 -12.62 -12.86 -14.12
N LEU A 28 -13.22 -13.46 -15.13
CA LEU A 28 -13.72 -14.82 -15.13
C LEU A 28 -12.76 -15.76 -15.90
N GLY A 29 -13.26 -16.91 -16.36
CA GLY A 29 -12.55 -17.80 -17.26
C GLY A 29 -12.28 -17.17 -18.63
N ARG A 30 -11.57 -17.90 -19.51
CA ARG A 30 -11.39 -17.51 -20.91
C ARG A 30 -12.51 -18.13 -21.77
N ARG A 31 -12.92 -17.41 -22.80
CA ARG A 31 -13.82 -17.90 -23.85
C ARG A 31 -13.06 -18.87 -24.75
N SER A 32 -13.79 -19.59 -25.63
CA SER A 32 -13.21 -20.48 -26.61
C SER A 32 -12.25 -19.81 -27.60
N ASN A 33 -12.45 -18.52 -27.86
CA ASN A 33 -11.55 -17.69 -28.68
C ASN A 33 -10.29 -17.21 -27.96
N GLY A 34 -10.08 -17.64 -26.69
CA GLY A 34 -8.94 -17.24 -25.85
C GLY A 34 -9.11 -15.93 -25.09
N GLU A 35 -10.12 -15.12 -25.38
CA GLU A 35 -10.38 -13.87 -24.69
C GLU A 35 -10.85 -14.10 -23.25
N ARG A 36 -10.41 -13.24 -22.32
CA ARG A 36 -10.89 -13.26 -20.96
C ARG A 36 -12.32 -12.71 -20.87
N ASN A 37 -13.18 -13.44 -20.18
CA ASN A 37 -14.51 -12.97 -19.81
C ASN A 37 -14.45 -12.17 -18.49
N TYR A 38 -15.37 -11.22 -18.33
CA TYR A 38 -15.50 -10.40 -17.12
C TYR A 38 -16.94 -10.41 -16.64
N ALA A 39 -17.15 -10.46 -15.34
CA ALA A 39 -18.39 -10.06 -14.69
C ALA A 39 -18.26 -8.60 -14.26
N SER A 40 -19.35 -7.85 -14.28
CA SER A 40 -19.32 -6.42 -13.96
C SER A 40 -20.58 -5.98 -13.23
N TYR A 41 -20.46 -4.89 -12.49
CA TYR A 41 -21.58 -4.07 -12.01
C TYR A 41 -21.43 -2.65 -12.55
N THR A 42 -22.58 -2.04 -12.93
CA THR A 42 -22.67 -0.60 -13.06
C THR A 42 -22.73 0.06 -11.68
N TYR A 43 -22.61 1.39 -11.62
CA TYR A 43 -22.75 2.12 -10.36
C TYR A 43 -24.11 1.88 -9.72
N GLN A 44 -25.20 1.92 -10.50
CA GLN A 44 -26.54 1.59 -10.02
C GLN A 44 -26.60 0.17 -9.46
N GLN A 45 -26.10 -0.83 -10.19
CA GLN A 45 -26.11 -2.22 -9.75
C GLN A 45 -25.29 -2.44 -8.47
N LEU A 46 -24.12 -1.80 -8.36
CA LEU A 46 -23.28 -1.92 -7.16
C LEU A 46 -23.96 -1.28 -5.95
N ASP A 47 -24.60 -0.11 -6.14
CA ASP A 47 -25.33 0.60 -5.09
C ASP A 47 -26.54 -0.22 -4.61
N GLU A 48 -27.37 -0.72 -5.54
CA GLU A 48 -28.54 -1.57 -5.24
C GLU A 48 -28.13 -2.89 -4.54
N GLN A 49 -27.07 -3.55 -5.02
CA GLN A 49 -26.59 -4.78 -4.39
C GLN A 49 -26.03 -4.52 -2.98
N SER A 50 -25.37 -3.39 -2.78
CA SER A 50 -24.88 -3.03 -1.45
C SER A 50 -26.02 -2.64 -0.50
N ASP A 51 -27.10 -2.01 -0.97
CA ASP A 51 -28.30 -1.75 -0.16
C ASP A 51 -29.02 -3.05 0.23
N LEU A 52 -29.18 -3.96 -0.72
CA LEU A 52 -29.78 -5.27 -0.48
C LEU A 52 -29.01 -6.06 0.58
N LEU A 53 -27.67 -6.09 0.44
CA LEU A 53 -26.81 -6.77 1.40
C LEU A 53 -26.81 -6.08 2.77
N ALA A 54 -26.84 -4.75 2.81
CA ALA A 54 -26.91 -3.98 4.04
C ALA A 54 -28.19 -4.31 4.80
N ALA A 55 -29.35 -4.26 4.14
CA ALA A 55 -30.64 -4.63 4.76
C ALA A 55 -30.63 -6.07 5.31
N GLY A 56 -30.06 -7.02 4.55
CA GLY A 56 -29.96 -8.42 4.98
C GLY A 56 -28.98 -8.64 6.12
N LEU A 57 -27.85 -7.95 6.14
CA LEU A 57 -26.87 -8.00 7.23
C LEU A 57 -27.45 -7.42 8.52
N ASP A 58 -28.12 -6.26 8.44
CA ASP A 58 -28.80 -5.61 9.56
C ASP A 58 -29.86 -6.53 10.18
N ALA A 59 -30.71 -7.14 9.35
CA ALA A 59 -31.73 -8.10 9.79
C ALA A 59 -31.12 -9.32 10.54
N ASN A 60 -29.84 -9.62 10.31
CA ASN A 60 -29.10 -10.70 10.95
C ASN A 60 -28.13 -10.21 12.04
N GLY A 61 -28.29 -8.97 12.52
CA GLY A 61 -27.56 -8.41 13.64
C GLY A 61 -26.11 -8.00 13.32
N ILE A 62 -25.81 -7.74 12.04
CA ILE A 62 -24.56 -7.10 11.61
C ILE A 62 -24.91 -5.66 11.20
N GLY A 63 -24.92 -4.77 12.18
CA GLY A 63 -25.29 -3.37 12.03
C GLY A 63 -24.22 -2.40 12.51
N ARG A 64 -24.62 -1.17 12.82
CA ARG A 64 -23.73 -0.08 13.25
C ARG A 64 -22.82 -0.48 14.40
N GLY A 65 -21.53 -0.20 14.26
CA GLY A 65 -20.47 -0.49 15.26
C GLY A 65 -20.05 -1.97 15.35
N VAL A 66 -20.73 -2.89 14.65
CA VAL A 66 -20.38 -4.31 14.68
C VAL A 66 -19.06 -4.56 13.93
N ARG A 67 -18.02 -4.94 14.67
CA ARG A 67 -16.72 -5.32 14.07
C ARG A 67 -16.84 -6.60 13.29
N THR A 68 -16.65 -6.52 11.98
CA THR A 68 -16.91 -7.57 11.01
C THR A 68 -15.66 -7.88 10.20
N VAL A 69 -15.10 -9.05 10.37
CA VAL A 69 -13.98 -9.51 9.52
C VAL A 69 -14.49 -9.77 8.10
N LEU A 70 -13.84 -9.20 7.10
CA LEU A 70 -14.14 -9.44 5.70
C LEU A 70 -12.96 -10.17 5.03
N MET A 71 -13.11 -11.48 4.80
CA MET A 71 -12.14 -12.35 4.11
C MET A 71 -12.70 -12.88 2.81
N VAL A 72 -12.93 -11.96 1.89
CA VAL A 72 -13.40 -12.22 0.52
C VAL A 72 -12.34 -11.67 -0.44
N PRO A 73 -11.89 -12.44 -1.45
CA PRO A 73 -10.96 -11.92 -2.46
C PRO A 73 -11.62 -10.84 -3.31
N PRO A 74 -10.86 -10.01 -4.04
CA PRO A 74 -11.40 -9.01 -4.95
C PRO A 74 -12.34 -9.65 -5.98
N SER A 75 -13.63 -9.47 -5.77
CA SER A 75 -14.76 -10.00 -6.57
C SER A 75 -15.92 -9.02 -6.48
N LEU A 76 -17.01 -9.23 -7.23
CA LEU A 76 -18.20 -8.39 -7.13
C LEU A 76 -18.75 -8.38 -5.70
N GLU A 77 -18.72 -9.54 -5.02
CA GLU A 77 -19.16 -9.68 -3.63
C GLU A 77 -18.25 -8.91 -2.65
N PHE A 78 -16.94 -8.82 -2.92
CA PHE A 78 -16.04 -8.03 -2.10
C PHE A 78 -16.44 -6.55 -2.09
N PHE A 79 -16.70 -5.98 -3.26
CA PHE A 79 -17.14 -4.58 -3.38
C PHE A 79 -18.50 -4.36 -2.74
N SER A 80 -19.51 -5.16 -3.12
CA SER A 80 -20.86 -4.98 -2.59
C SER A 80 -20.95 -5.19 -1.08
N LEU A 81 -20.23 -6.16 -0.51
CA LEU A 81 -20.17 -6.37 0.94
C LEU A 81 -19.43 -5.24 1.66
N THR A 82 -18.35 -4.72 1.09
CA THR A 82 -17.61 -3.61 1.71
C THR A 82 -18.47 -2.36 1.77
N PHE A 83 -19.10 -1.99 0.66
CA PHE A 83 -20.02 -0.84 0.64
C PHE A 83 -21.27 -1.07 1.52
N ALA A 84 -21.80 -2.30 1.59
CA ALA A 84 -22.87 -2.65 2.50
C ALA A 84 -22.49 -2.41 3.97
N LEU A 85 -21.30 -2.86 4.39
CA LEU A 85 -20.80 -2.64 5.74
C LEU A 85 -20.60 -1.14 6.04
N PHE A 86 -20.07 -0.37 5.10
CA PHE A 86 -19.95 1.07 5.26
C PHE A 86 -21.31 1.76 5.36
N LYS A 87 -22.27 1.40 4.49
CA LYS A 87 -23.64 1.93 4.55
C LYS A 87 -24.30 1.69 5.90
N LEU A 88 -24.07 0.52 6.50
CA LEU A 88 -24.56 0.16 7.83
C LEU A 88 -23.90 0.91 8.98
N GLY A 89 -22.75 1.54 8.75
CA GLY A 89 -21.88 1.98 9.84
C GLY A 89 -21.29 0.81 10.64
N ALA A 90 -21.30 -0.41 10.07
CA ALA A 90 -20.54 -1.53 10.62
C ALA A 90 -19.05 -1.28 10.43
N VAL A 91 -18.20 -1.94 11.22
CA VAL A 91 -16.75 -1.72 11.22
C VAL A 91 -16.05 -2.91 10.56
N PRO A 92 -15.81 -2.91 9.23
CA PRO A 92 -15.02 -3.93 8.59
C PRO A 92 -13.59 -3.96 9.15
N VAL A 93 -13.13 -5.17 9.44
CA VAL A 93 -11.77 -5.45 9.89
C VAL A 93 -11.00 -6.06 8.71
N PHE A 94 -10.03 -5.31 8.21
CA PHE A 94 -9.17 -5.73 7.12
C PHE A 94 -7.83 -6.19 7.64
N VAL A 95 -7.51 -7.44 7.38
CA VAL A 95 -6.21 -8.04 7.71
C VAL A 95 -5.63 -8.64 6.44
N ASP A 96 -4.40 -8.28 6.15
CA ASP A 96 -3.74 -8.80 4.97
C ASP A 96 -3.32 -10.27 5.15
N PRO A 97 -3.80 -11.17 4.29
CA PRO A 97 -3.41 -12.59 4.32
C PRO A 97 -1.89 -12.83 4.15
N GLY A 98 -1.19 -11.89 3.51
CA GLY A 98 0.26 -11.95 3.33
C GLY A 98 1.08 -11.86 4.62
N MET A 99 0.47 -11.46 5.74
CA MET A 99 1.13 -11.44 7.07
C MET A 99 1.43 -12.84 7.62
N GLY A 100 0.86 -13.89 7.03
CA GLY A 100 0.97 -15.26 7.51
C GLY A 100 -0.03 -15.60 8.62
N ILE A 101 -0.32 -16.89 8.74
CA ILE A 101 -1.41 -17.44 9.59
C ILE A 101 -1.29 -17.01 11.07
N LYS A 102 -0.08 -17.02 11.62
CA LYS A 102 0.17 -16.65 13.04
C LYS A 102 -0.18 -15.19 13.33
N ASN A 103 0.28 -14.26 12.47
CA ASN A 103 -0.02 -12.85 12.64
C ASN A 103 -1.49 -12.55 12.35
N LEU A 104 -2.07 -13.20 11.34
CA LEU A 104 -3.48 -13.11 11.05
C LEU A 104 -4.34 -13.47 12.27
N GLY A 105 -4.04 -14.59 12.93
CA GLY A 105 -4.72 -15.02 14.16
C GLY A 105 -4.59 -13.99 15.30
N ARG A 106 -3.42 -13.36 15.45
CA ARG A 106 -3.21 -12.29 16.43
C ARG A 106 -4.04 -11.04 16.14
N CYS A 107 -4.06 -10.59 14.87
CA CYS A 107 -4.89 -9.46 14.46
C CYS A 107 -6.38 -9.71 14.74
N LEU A 108 -6.86 -10.91 14.43
CA LEU A 108 -8.25 -11.27 14.66
C LEU A 108 -8.60 -11.36 16.16
N ALA A 109 -7.67 -11.87 16.98
CA ALA A 109 -7.85 -11.90 18.43
C ALA A 109 -7.87 -10.46 19.02
N GLU A 110 -7.00 -9.56 18.56
CA GLU A 110 -6.98 -8.16 18.98
C GLU A 110 -8.23 -7.41 18.53
N ALA A 111 -8.67 -7.61 17.28
CA ALA A 111 -9.89 -6.99 16.75
C ALA A 111 -11.16 -7.41 17.48
N ASP A 112 -11.16 -8.61 18.09
CA ASP A 112 -12.30 -9.17 18.83
C ASP A 112 -13.62 -8.98 18.05
N PRO A 113 -13.72 -9.56 16.83
CA PRO A 113 -14.85 -9.32 15.94
C PRO A 113 -16.10 -10.08 16.40
N ALA A 114 -17.26 -9.45 16.27
CA ALA A 114 -18.54 -10.09 16.51
C ALA A 114 -19.07 -10.84 15.26
N ALA A 115 -18.61 -10.47 14.07
CA ALA A 115 -19.02 -11.09 12.82
C ALA A 115 -17.82 -11.46 11.92
N PHE A 116 -18.01 -12.52 11.11
CA PHE A 116 -17.04 -12.99 10.13
C PHE A 116 -17.74 -13.29 8.80
N ILE A 117 -17.37 -12.55 7.76
CA ILE A 117 -17.82 -12.77 6.39
C ILE A 117 -16.59 -13.27 5.59
N GLY A 118 -16.69 -14.47 5.03
CA GLY A 118 -15.55 -15.03 4.31
C GLY A 118 -15.92 -16.11 3.31
N VAL A 119 -15.04 -16.30 2.32
CA VAL A 119 -15.18 -17.41 1.37
C VAL A 119 -14.97 -18.76 2.07
N THR A 120 -15.39 -19.87 1.43
CA THR A 120 -15.27 -21.23 1.94
C THR A 120 -13.87 -21.53 2.52
N LYS A 121 -12.80 -21.14 1.80
CA LYS A 121 -11.41 -21.34 2.27
C LYS A 121 -11.10 -20.55 3.54
N ALA A 122 -11.60 -19.33 3.66
CA ALA A 122 -11.42 -18.51 4.86
C ALA A 122 -12.17 -19.10 6.06
N GLN A 123 -13.35 -19.65 5.85
CA GLN A 123 -14.12 -20.35 6.90
C GLN A 123 -13.41 -21.62 7.37
N ILE A 124 -12.86 -22.42 6.45
CA ILE A 124 -12.05 -23.59 6.81
C ILE A 124 -10.87 -23.16 7.70
N ALA A 125 -10.14 -22.13 7.28
CA ALA A 125 -9.02 -21.62 8.07
C ALA A 125 -9.48 -21.12 9.46
N ARG A 126 -10.60 -20.37 9.51
CA ARG A 126 -11.21 -19.89 10.77
C ARG A 126 -11.47 -21.05 11.74
N VAL A 127 -12.08 -22.13 11.26
CA VAL A 127 -12.40 -23.31 12.09
C VAL A 127 -11.13 -24.02 12.53
N LEU A 128 -10.19 -24.29 11.60
CA LEU A 128 -8.96 -25.02 11.89
C LEU A 128 -8.04 -24.28 12.87
N PHE A 129 -7.96 -22.95 12.76
CA PHE A 129 -7.09 -22.14 13.63
C PHE A 129 -7.83 -21.52 14.82
N GLY A 130 -9.12 -21.77 14.99
CA GLY A 130 -9.92 -21.28 16.11
C GLY A 130 -10.10 -19.75 16.11
N TRP A 131 -10.03 -19.08 14.95
CA TRP A 131 -10.12 -17.63 14.88
C TRP A 131 -11.48 -17.11 15.34
N GLY A 132 -11.47 -16.18 16.30
CA GLY A 132 -12.66 -15.56 16.83
C GLY A 132 -13.59 -16.50 17.62
N LYS A 133 -13.10 -17.65 18.09
CA LYS A 133 -13.92 -18.68 18.78
C LYS A 133 -14.72 -18.12 19.96
N LEU A 134 -14.21 -17.11 20.64
CA LEU A 134 -14.84 -16.54 21.84
C LEU A 134 -15.75 -15.32 21.54
N SER A 135 -15.53 -14.61 20.43
CA SER A 135 -16.21 -13.35 20.12
C SER A 135 -17.23 -13.44 18.99
N LEU A 136 -17.05 -14.37 18.05
CA LEU A 136 -17.91 -14.48 16.87
C LEU A 136 -19.29 -15.03 17.22
N SER A 137 -20.30 -14.22 17.01
CA SER A 137 -21.70 -14.60 17.11
C SER A 137 -22.41 -14.68 15.75
N ARG A 138 -21.83 -14.10 14.71
CA ARG A 138 -22.39 -14.04 13.34
C ARG A 138 -21.36 -14.52 12.33
N VAL A 139 -21.75 -15.50 11.50
CA VAL A 139 -20.89 -16.06 10.44
C VAL A 139 -21.64 -16.07 9.13
N VAL A 140 -21.05 -15.47 8.09
CA VAL A 140 -21.60 -15.45 6.72
C VAL A 140 -20.58 -16.06 5.78
N THR A 141 -21.00 -17.04 4.99
CA THR A 141 -20.15 -17.72 3.99
C THR A 141 -20.49 -17.21 2.58
N VAL A 142 -19.47 -16.69 1.90
CA VAL A 142 -19.52 -16.40 0.48
C VAL A 142 -19.10 -17.67 -0.28
N GLY A 143 -20.06 -18.26 -1.02
CA GLY A 143 -19.90 -19.54 -1.69
C GLY A 143 -20.45 -20.73 -0.89
N ARG A 144 -19.81 -21.90 -1.05
CA ARG A 144 -20.31 -23.16 -0.45
C ARG A 144 -20.03 -23.25 1.05
N ARG A 145 -21.09 -23.48 1.83
CA ARG A 145 -21.01 -23.74 3.28
C ARG A 145 -20.82 -25.24 3.55
N LEU A 146 -19.89 -25.60 4.45
CA LEU A 146 -19.53 -26.98 4.76
C LEU A 146 -19.73 -27.33 6.26
N GLY A 147 -20.90 -27.01 6.84
CA GLY A 147 -21.30 -27.50 8.17
C GLY A 147 -20.85 -26.69 9.39
N TRP A 148 -20.15 -25.57 9.23
CA TRP A 148 -19.69 -24.73 10.37
C TRP A 148 -20.72 -23.74 10.94
N GLY A 149 -21.98 -23.88 10.60
CA GLY A 149 -23.05 -22.99 11.07
C GLY A 149 -23.07 -21.62 10.33
N GLY A 150 -23.91 -20.70 10.82
CA GLY A 150 -24.11 -19.40 10.23
C GLY A 150 -24.92 -19.42 8.92
N LEU A 151 -24.91 -18.33 8.19
CA LEU A 151 -25.67 -18.13 6.96
C LEU A 151 -24.76 -18.17 5.71
N ASN A 152 -25.33 -18.43 4.55
CA ASN A 152 -24.69 -18.15 3.28
C ASN A 152 -25.10 -16.79 2.74
N LEU A 153 -24.37 -16.29 1.73
CA LEU A 153 -24.65 -14.98 1.13
C LEU A 153 -26.05 -14.90 0.53
N ALA A 154 -26.55 -15.99 -0.07
CA ALA A 154 -27.89 -16.04 -0.65
C ALA A 154 -28.99 -15.85 0.42
N ALA A 155 -28.82 -16.42 1.61
CA ALA A 155 -29.75 -16.19 2.73
C ALA A 155 -29.74 -14.73 3.21
N ILE A 156 -28.59 -14.07 3.21
CA ILE A 156 -28.48 -12.63 3.50
C ILE A 156 -29.21 -11.81 2.43
N GLN A 157 -29.02 -12.13 1.14
CA GLN A 157 -29.74 -11.45 0.04
C GLN A 157 -31.24 -11.64 0.15
N GLN A 158 -31.72 -12.86 0.47
CA GLN A 158 -33.13 -13.15 0.67
C GLN A 158 -33.70 -12.35 1.86
N ALA A 159 -33.00 -12.30 2.98
CA ALA A 159 -33.41 -11.48 4.14
C ALA A 159 -33.49 -9.99 3.77
N GLY A 160 -32.56 -9.50 2.96
CA GLY A 160 -32.61 -8.13 2.45
C GLY A 160 -33.82 -7.86 1.55
N GLN A 161 -34.16 -8.80 0.66
CA GLN A 161 -35.34 -8.70 -0.20
C GLN A 161 -36.64 -8.63 0.64
N ILE A 162 -36.79 -9.49 1.64
CA ILE A 162 -37.90 -9.48 2.57
C ILE A 162 -38.01 -8.13 3.28
N ARG A 163 -36.89 -7.66 3.84
CA ARG A 163 -36.83 -6.38 4.55
C ARG A 163 -37.20 -5.19 3.65
N GLN A 164 -36.74 -5.18 2.39
CA GLN A 164 -37.10 -4.13 1.43
C GLN A 164 -38.56 -4.21 0.98
N SER A 165 -39.17 -5.40 0.88
CA SER A 165 -40.58 -5.57 0.49
C SER A 165 -41.57 -5.21 1.61
N GLU A 166 -41.18 -5.35 2.87
CA GLU A 166 -41.99 -4.93 4.02
C GLU A 166 -42.11 -3.40 4.10
N ILE A 167 -41.22 -2.66 3.45
CA ILE A 167 -41.22 -1.20 3.37
C ILE A 167 -42.08 -0.80 2.14
N THR A 168 -43.40 -0.87 2.28
CA THR A 168 -44.42 -0.64 1.22
C THR A 168 -44.50 0.80 0.69
N ASN A 169 -43.80 1.74 1.25
CA ASN A 169 -43.76 3.14 0.79
C ASN A 169 -42.43 3.46 0.12
N ARG A 170 -42.46 3.95 -1.12
CA ARG A 170 -41.25 4.42 -1.85
C ARG A 170 -40.43 5.45 -1.09
N GLU A 171 -41.01 6.13 -0.11
CA GLU A 171 -40.35 7.09 0.78
C GLU A 171 -39.57 6.43 1.93
N LEU A 172 -39.77 5.13 2.19
CA LEU A 172 -39.14 4.35 3.25
C LEU A 172 -38.20 3.27 2.68
N ARG A 173 -37.49 3.50 1.56
CA ARG A 173 -36.36 2.65 1.21
C ARG A 173 -35.47 2.51 2.44
N TRP A 174 -34.92 1.28 2.67
CA TRP A 174 -33.91 1.10 3.70
C TRP A 174 -32.89 2.23 3.56
N SER A 175 -32.81 3.08 4.55
CA SER A 175 -31.88 4.20 4.57
C SER A 175 -30.70 3.85 5.47
N ALA A 176 -29.52 4.06 4.95
CA ALA A 176 -28.31 3.95 5.73
C ALA A 176 -28.42 4.81 7.01
N PRO A 177 -28.03 4.28 8.19
CA PRO A 177 -28.01 5.08 9.40
C PRO A 177 -27.08 6.29 9.19
N ALA A 178 -27.50 7.46 9.66
CA ALA A 178 -26.68 8.65 9.61
C ALA A 178 -25.42 8.43 10.46
N THR A 179 -24.27 8.33 9.79
CA THR A 179 -22.96 8.26 10.45
C THR A 179 -22.33 9.64 10.55
N THR A 180 -21.47 9.84 11.52
CA THR A 180 -20.73 11.09 11.69
C THR A 180 -19.31 10.96 11.12
N ARG A 181 -18.64 12.11 10.94
CA ARG A 181 -17.26 12.18 10.45
C ARG A 181 -16.29 11.35 11.29
N ASP A 182 -16.49 11.34 12.61
CA ASP A 182 -15.55 10.75 13.58
C ASP A 182 -15.89 9.29 13.91
N GLU A 183 -17.02 8.77 13.42
CA GLU A 183 -17.35 7.37 13.61
C GLU A 183 -16.35 6.45 12.92
N THR A 184 -16.01 5.36 13.62
CA THR A 184 -15.12 4.32 13.10
C THR A 184 -15.73 3.68 11.86
N ALA A 185 -15.06 3.83 10.73
CA ALA A 185 -15.44 3.22 9.47
C ALA A 185 -14.76 1.87 9.23
N ALA A 186 -13.53 1.69 9.70
CA ALA A 186 -12.79 0.43 9.53
C ALA A 186 -11.63 0.31 10.52
N ILE A 187 -11.13 -0.93 10.69
CA ILE A 187 -9.85 -1.21 11.36
C ILE A 187 -8.93 -1.91 10.34
N LEU A 188 -7.81 -1.27 10.01
CA LEU A 188 -6.84 -1.78 9.05
C LEU A 188 -5.57 -2.24 9.77
N PHE A 189 -5.32 -3.55 9.76
CA PHE A 189 -4.10 -4.11 10.36
C PHE A 189 -2.91 -4.00 9.43
N THR A 190 -1.83 -3.41 9.95
CA THR A 190 -0.56 -3.25 9.25
C THR A 190 0.50 -4.18 9.82
N SER A 191 1.45 -4.58 8.99
CA SER A 191 2.57 -5.44 9.41
C SER A 191 3.65 -4.71 10.22
N GLY A 192 3.41 -3.51 10.72
CA GLY A 192 4.34 -2.73 11.55
C GLY A 192 5.83 -2.87 11.19
N SER A 193 6.64 -1.84 11.35
CA SER A 193 8.11 -1.95 11.21
C SER A 193 8.74 -2.86 12.28
N THR A 194 8.08 -3.02 13.41
CA THR A 194 8.51 -3.84 14.56
C THR A 194 8.07 -5.29 14.48
N GLY A 195 7.45 -5.72 13.39
CA GLY A 195 6.98 -7.09 13.18
C GLY A 195 5.70 -7.48 13.92
N VAL A 196 5.22 -6.69 14.89
CA VAL A 196 3.92 -6.90 15.56
C VAL A 196 2.86 -6.11 14.80
N PRO A 197 1.82 -6.77 14.27
CA PRO A 197 0.73 -6.06 13.60
C PRO A 197 0.00 -5.13 14.57
N LYS A 198 -0.52 -4.02 14.04
CA LYS A 198 -1.32 -3.05 14.77
C LYS A 198 -2.48 -2.58 13.91
N GLY A 199 -3.67 -2.45 14.49
CA GLY A 199 -4.89 -2.03 13.80
C GLY A 199 -5.05 -0.52 13.84
N ALA A 200 -4.85 0.17 12.72
CA ALA A 200 -5.16 1.60 12.60
C ALA A 200 -6.68 1.79 12.53
N VAL A 201 -7.23 2.67 13.38
CA VAL A 201 -8.66 2.99 13.42
C VAL A 201 -8.94 4.11 12.43
N TYR A 202 -9.72 3.81 11.40
CA TYR A 202 -10.16 4.76 10.39
C TYR A 202 -11.56 5.27 10.69
N SER A 203 -11.75 6.57 10.61
CA SER A 203 -13.09 7.18 10.62
C SER A 203 -13.62 7.34 9.19
N HIS A 204 -14.94 7.56 9.06
CA HIS A 204 -15.53 7.93 7.77
C HIS A 204 -14.92 9.23 7.23
N GLY A 205 -14.58 10.16 8.12
CA GLY A 205 -13.88 11.40 7.77
C GLY A 205 -12.49 11.19 7.20
N ASN A 206 -11.72 10.23 7.72
CA ASN A 206 -10.40 9.90 7.16
C ASN A 206 -10.51 9.42 5.71
N PHE A 207 -11.44 8.48 5.42
CA PHE A 207 -11.64 7.99 4.06
C PHE A 207 -12.16 9.07 3.10
N ALA A 208 -13.13 9.90 3.54
CA ALA A 208 -13.62 11.00 2.72
C ALA A 208 -12.50 12.00 2.38
N ALA A 209 -11.63 12.32 3.36
CA ALA A 209 -10.48 13.17 3.14
C ALA A 209 -9.45 12.53 2.18
N GLN A 210 -9.25 11.22 2.24
CA GLN A 210 -8.38 10.50 1.30
C GLN A 210 -8.92 10.54 -0.14
N VAL A 211 -10.23 10.32 -0.33
CA VAL A 211 -10.86 10.43 -1.67
C VAL A 211 -10.62 11.82 -2.26
N GLU A 212 -10.82 12.87 -1.47
CA GLU A 212 -10.63 14.24 -1.93
C GLU A 212 -9.15 14.54 -2.23
N ALA A 213 -8.24 14.14 -1.34
CA ALA A 213 -6.80 14.30 -1.55
C ALA A 213 -6.31 13.58 -2.82
N LEU A 214 -6.78 12.35 -3.07
CA LEU A 214 -6.44 11.60 -4.28
C LEU A 214 -6.97 12.29 -5.54
N ARG A 215 -8.24 12.75 -5.50
CA ARG A 215 -8.85 13.46 -6.61
C ARG A 215 -8.07 14.73 -6.98
N GLN A 216 -7.78 15.56 -5.98
CA GLN A 216 -7.06 16.81 -6.19
C GLN A 216 -5.60 16.59 -6.63
N THR A 217 -4.87 15.71 -5.94
CA THR A 217 -3.44 15.48 -6.19
C THR A 217 -3.19 14.88 -7.58
N PHE A 218 -4.06 13.97 -8.01
CA PHE A 218 -3.87 13.25 -9.26
C PHE A 218 -4.82 13.68 -10.37
N HIS A 219 -5.64 14.73 -10.14
CA HIS A 219 -6.64 15.23 -11.09
C HIS A 219 -7.50 14.10 -11.67
N ILE A 220 -8.03 13.24 -10.77
CA ILE A 220 -8.86 12.11 -11.15
C ILE A 220 -10.27 12.61 -11.46
N GLU A 221 -10.79 12.22 -12.62
CA GLU A 221 -12.12 12.56 -13.09
C GLU A 221 -13.04 11.33 -13.13
N PRO A 222 -14.35 11.50 -12.86
CA PRO A 222 -15.32 10.46 -13.11
C PRO A 222 -15.29 9.96 -14.56
N GLY A 223 -15.43 8.65 -14.75
CA GLY A 223 -15.37 8.01 -16.08
C GLY A 223 -14.00 7.45 -16.44
N GLU A 224 -12.95 7.75 -15.69
CA GLU A 224 -11.67 7.09 -15.88
C GLU A 224 -11.71 5.61 -15.50
N ILE A 225 -10.75 4.85 -15.99
CA ILE A 225 -10.66 3.39 -15.77
C ILE A 225 -9.34 3.08 -15.06
N ASP A 226 -9.44 2.41 -13.90
CA ASP A 226 -8.29 2.05 -13.07
C ASP A 226 -8.02 0.54 -13.08
N LEU A 227 -6.78 0.14 -13.36
CA LEU A 227 -6.33 -1.24 -13.18
C LEU A 227 -5.86 -1.45 -11.74
N CYS A 228 -6.70 -2.08 -10.95
CA CYS A 228 -6.56 -2.21 -9.51
C CYS A 228 -5.73 -3.44 -9.13
N THR A 229 -4.44 -3.30 -8.93
CA THR A 229 -3.56 -4.42 -8.55
C THR A 229 -3.38 -4.58 -7.04
N PHE A 230 -4.06 -3.77 -6.23
CA PHE A 230 -4.09 -3.88 -4.77
C PHE A 230 -5.53 -3.76 -4.24
N PRO A 231 -6.07 -4.80 -3.56
CA PRO A 231 -7.50 -4.90 -3.25
C PRO A 231 -8.08 -3.74 -2.45
N LEU A 232 -7.38 -3.25 -1.43
CA LEU A 232 -7.88 -2.16 -0.59
C LEU A 232 -7.90 -0.83 -1.35
N PHE A 233 -6.92 -0.55 -2.20
CA PHE A 233 -6.95 0.64 -3.04
C PHE A 233 -7.99 0.56 -4.14
N ALA A 234 -8.35 -0.65 -4.60
CA ALA A 234 -9.44 -0.84 -5.55
C ALA A 234 -10.78 -0.28 -5.05
N LEU A 235 -10.99 -0.19 -3.73
CA LEU A 235 -12.19 0.40 -3.13
C LEU A 235 -12.28 1.91 -3.35
N PHE A 236 -11.15 2.59 -3.56
CA PHE A 236 -11.15 4.02 -3.87
C PHE A 236 -11.61 4.30 -5.31
N ALA A 237 -11.40 3.39 -6.26
CA ALA A 237 -11.78 3.63 -7.64
C ALA A 237 -13.28 3.94 -7.79
N PRO A 238 -14.24 3.15 -7.28
CA PRO A 238 -15.65 3.54 -7.31
C PRO A 238 -15.96 4.81 -6.51
N ALA A 239 -15.27 5.07 -5.39
CA ALA A 239 -15.47 6.31 -4.63
C ALA A 239 -14.98 7.56 -5.36
N LEU A 240 -14.01 7.41 -6.26
CA LEU A 240 -13.47 8.47 -7.12
C LEU A 240 -14.25 8.65 -8.43
N GLY A 241 -15.23 7.78 -8.71
CA GLY A 241 -15.99 7.80 -9.96
C GLY A 241 -15.32 7.01 -11.10
N MET A 242 -14.29 6.23 -10.81
CA MET A 242 -13.58 5.40 -11.79
C MET A 242 -14.18 4.00 -11.91
N THR A 243 -14.01 3.37 -13.06
CA THR A 243 -14.26 1.92 -13.22
C THR A 243 -13.08 1.12 -12.68
N ALA A 244 -13.29 0.33 -11.64
CA ALA A 244 -12.27 -0.58 -11.11
C ALA A 244 -12.18 -1.86 -11.95
N ILE A 245 -11.07 -2.10 -12.63
CA ILE A 245 -10.80 -3.38 -13.32
C ILE A 245 -9.80 -4.19 -12.49
N ILE A 246 -10.20 -5.39 -12.11
CA ILE A 246 -9.38 -6.30 -11.31
C ILE A 246 -8.60 -7.23 -12.27
N PRO A 247 -7.26 -7.22 -12.27
CA PRO A 247 -6.48 -8.16 -13.08
C PRO A 247 -6.48 -9.55 -12.44
N ARG A 248 -6.26 -10.58 -13.25
CA ARG A 248 -6.06 -11.93 -12.73
C ARG A 248 -4.64 -12.09 -12.19
N MET A 249 -4.50 -12.02 -10.87
CA MET A 249 -3.20 -12.18 -10.22
C MET A 249 -3.33 -12.72 -8.80
N ASP A 250 -2.23 -13.19 -8.24
CA ASP A 250 -2.09 -13.39 -6.79
C ASP A 250 -1.65 -12.07 -6.17
N PHE A 251 -2.58 -11.36 -5.53
CA PHE A 251 -2.34 -10.05 -4.91
C PHE A 251 -1.33 -10.10 -3.75
N THR A 252 -1.07 -11.29 -3.19
CA THR A 252 -0.04 -11.48 -2.17
C THR A 252 1.37 -11.62 -2.75
N LYS A 253 1.50 -11.81 -4.08
CA LYS A 253 2.77 -12.06 -4.77
C LYS A 253 2.90 -11.26 -6.08
N PRO A 254 2.80 -9.92 -6.04
CA PRO A 254 2.82 -9.09 -7.26
C PRO A 254 4.10 -9.27 -8.10
N ALA A 255 5.23 -9.60 -7.48
CA ALA A 255 6.47 -9.93 -8.20
C ALA A 255 6.40 -11.19 -9.09
N ARG A 256 5.33 -11.98 -8.97
CA ARG A 256 5.10 -13.20 -9.78
C ARG A 256 3.96 -13.05 -10.78
N VAL A 257 3.44 -11.85 -10.95
CA VAL A 257 2.37 -11.60 -11.91
C VAL A 257 2.81 -12.00 -13.33
N ASN A 258 1.88 -12.57 -14.09
CA ASN A 258 2.08 -12.71 -15.53
C ASN A 258 1.87 -11.33 -16.19
N PRO A 259 2.88 -10.73 -16.85
CA PRO A 259 2.76 -9.42 -17.48
C PRO A 259 1.61 -9.30 -18.48
N GLN A 260 1.25 -10.39 -19.17
CA GLN A 260 0.11 -10.41 -20.09
C GLN A 260 -1.23 -10.16 -19.38
N GLU A 261 -1.39 -10.58 -18.13
CA GLU A 261 -2.60 -10.34 -17.34
C GLU A 261 -2.73 -8.85 -16.90
N ILE A 262 -1.67 -8.08 -17.06
CA ILE A 262 -1.64 -6.62 -16.89
C ILE A 262 -1.83 -5.91 -18.24
N ALA A 263 -1.16 -6.37 -19.29
CA ALA A 263 -1.21 -5.76 -20.61
C ALA A 263 -2.57 -5.96 -21.30
N GLU A 264 -3.16 -7.17 -21.23
CA GLU A 264 -4.45 -7.49 -21.89
C GLU A 264 -5.57 -6.51 -21.48
N PRO A 265 -5.86 -6.27 -20.18
CA PRO A 265 -6.91 -5.30 -19.80
C PRO A 265 -6.56 -3.85 -20.19
N ILE A 266 -5.29 -3.45 -20.15
CA ILE A 266 -4.87 -2.09 -20.56
C ILE A 266 -5.22 -1.86 -22.02
N LEU A 267 -4.84 -2.77 -22.88
CA LEU A 267 -5.06 -2.66 -24.33
C LEU A 267 -6.55 -2.81 -24.69
N ARG A 268 -7.27 -3.68 -23.99
CA ARG A 268 -8.66 -3.99 -24.30
C ARG A 268 -9.65 -2.94 -23.85
N PHE A 269 -9.43 -2.37 -22.67
CA PHE A 269 -10.40 -1.47 -22.02
C PHE A 269 -9.94 -0.01 -22.01
N GLY A 270 -8.78 0.31 -22.56
CA GLY A 270 -8.29 1.68 -22.58
C GLY A 270 -8.03 2.24 -21.19
N ILE A 271 -7.37 1.46 -20.32
CA ILE A 271 -7.04 1.84 -18.95
C ILE A 271 -6.31 3.17 -18.91
N ASN A 272 -6.79 4.08 -18.06
CA ASN A 272 -6.19 5.42 -17.86
C ASN A 272 -5.25 5.43 -16.66
N ASN A 273 -5.58 4.67 -15.61
CA ASN A 273 -4.88 4.64 -14.34
C ASN A 273 -4.37 3.24 -14.03
N LEU A 274 -3.18 3.16 -13.47
CA LEU A 274 -2.61 1.91 -12.97
C LEU A 274 -2.03 2.13 -11.58
N PHE A 275 -2.53 1.39 -10.59
CA PHE A 275 -1.83 1.25 -9.33
C PHE A 275 -0.96 0.00 -9.35
N GLY A 276 0.35 0.13 -9.08
CA GLY A 276 1.26 -1.02 -9.05
C GLY A 276 2.34 -0.89 -7.98
N SER A 277 2.56 -1.95 -7.19
CA SER A 277 3.72 -1.96 -6.28
C SER A 277 5.04 -1.91 -7.07
N PRO A 278 6.16 -1.46 -6.48
CA PRO A 278 7.48 -1.48 -7.13
C PRO A 278 7.85 -2.86 -7.68
N ALA A 279 7.44 -3.92 -6.98
CA ALA A 279 7.65 -5.31 -7.39
C ALA A 279 6.89 -5.67 -8.68
N LEU A 280 5.67 -5.18 -8.85
CA LEU A 280 4.87 -5.38 -10.06
C LEU A 280 5.48 -4.59 -11.22
N LEU A 281 5.80 -3.31 -11.01
CA LEU A 281 6.41 -2.47 -12.06
C LEU A 281 7.73 -3.08 -12.54
N ASN A 282 8.57 -3.56 -11.63
CA ASN A 282 9.82 -4.23 -11.97
C ASN A 282 9.58 -5.53 -12.78
N ARG A 283 8.59 -6.36 -12.38
CA ARG A 283 8.27 -7.62 -13.08
C ARG A 283 7.79 -7.36 -14.50
N VAL A 284 6.89 -6.41 -14.65
CA VAL A 284 6.32 -6.04 -15.97
C VAL A 284 7.39 -5.38 -16.84
N GLY A 285 8.15 -4.43 -16.32
CA GLY A 285 9.21 -3.76 -17.06
C GLY A 285 10.35 -4.69 -17.53
N ARG A 286 10.75 -5.67 -16.71
CA ARG A 286 11.78 -6.67 -17.09
C ARG A 286 11.35 -7.59 -18.24
N GLU A 287 10.08 -7.99 -18.32
CA GLU A 287 9.59 -8.82 -19.41
C GLU A 287 9.67 -8.10 -20.75
N VAL A 288 9.38 -6.81 -20.71
CA VAL A 288 9.49 -5.93 -21.88
C VAL A 288 10.90 -5.91 -22.42
N GLN A 289 11.89 -5.61 -21.59
CA GLN A 289 13.30 -5.62 -22.00
C GLN A 289 13.75 -6.98 -22.54
N ALA A 290 13.24 -8.08 -21.96
CA ALA A 290 13.57 -9.43 -22.42
C ALA A 290 12.98 -9.74 -23.80
N ILE A 291 11.81 -9.20 -24.12
CA ILE A 291 11.19 -9.34 -25.45
C ILE A 291 11.94 -8.45 -26.44
N GLU A 292 12.21 -7.20 -26.12
CA GLU A 292 12.96 -6.27 -26.97
C GLU A 292 14.36 -6.82 -27.30
N SER A 293 15.12 -7.28 -26.31
CA SER A 293 16.45 -7.83 -26.53
C SER A 293 16.46 -9.11 -27.37
N ARG A 294 15.41 -9.92 -27.32
CA ARG A 294 15.26 -11.12 -28.16
C ARG A 294 14.83 -10.79 -29.59
N THR A 295 14.01 -9.73 -29.76
CA THR A 295 13.38 -9.40 -31.02
C THR A 295 14.23 -8.45 -31.86
N VAL A 296 15.00 -7.55 -31.25
CA VAL A 296 15.99 -6.71 -31.96
C VAL A 296 17.05 -7.58 -32.65
N SER A 297 17.32 -8.78 -32.11
CA SER A 297 18.23 -9.75 -32.77
C SER A 297 17.63 -10.41 -34.04
N PHE A 298 16.29 -10.42 -34.20
CA PHE A 298 15.64 -11.19 -35.28
C PHE A 298 14.61 -10.43 -36.14
N ALA A 299 13.89 -9.45 -35.59
CA ALA A 299 12.95 -8.62 -36.35
C ALA A 299 12.41 -7.42 -35.49
N PRO A 300 12.86 -6.18 -35.69
CA PRO A 300 12.41 -5.02 -34.91
C PRO A 300 10.91 -4.73 -34.96
N LYS A 301 10.24 -5.06 -36.08
CA LYS A 301 8.78 -4.90 -36.23
C LYS A 301 7.97 -5.83 -35.33
N LEU A 302 8.44 -7.05 -35.09
CA LEU A 302 7.73 -8.04 -34.25
C LEU A 302 7.68 -7.65 -32.76
N ALA A 303 8.62 -6.85 -32.26
CA ALA A 303 8.64 -6.41 -30.86
C ALA A 303 7.49 -5.47 -30.53
N ASN A 304 7.17 -4.55 -31.43
CA ASN A 304 6.06 -3.61 -31.26
C ASN A 304 4.69 -4.30 -31.43
N ASP A 305 4.61 -5.33 -32.28
CA ASP A 305 3.38 -6.11 -32.48
C ASP A 305 3.07 -7.04 -31.29
N LEU A 306 4.09 -7.50 -30.56
CA LEU A 306 3.92 -8.37 -29.40
C LEU A 306 3.51 -7.63 -28.13
N LEU A 307 3.89 -6.36 -27.97
CA LEU A 307 3.54 -5.52 -26.83
C LEU A 307 3.44 -4.03 -27.26
N PRO A 308 2.31 -3.61 -27.85
CA PRO A 308 2.14 -2.21 -28.24
C PRO A 308 2.22 -1.29 -27.02
N PRO A 309 2.68 -0.04 -27.20
CA PRO A 309 2.70 0.94 -26.13
C PRO A 309 1.29 1.18 -25.57
N TRP A 310 1.22 1.45 -24.27
CA TRP A 310 -0.05 1.65 -23.55
C TRP A 310 -0.52 3.09 -23.65
N THR A 311 -0.95 3.48 -24.85
CA THR A 311 -1.29 4.88 -25.21
C THR A 311 -2.48 5.44 -24.44
N SER A 312 -3.33 4.58 -23.86
CA SER A 312 -4.47 5.01 -23.04
C SER A 312 -4.09 5.41 -21.61
N VAL A 313 -2.94 4.95 -21.12
CA VAL A 313 -2.49 5.25 -19.75
C VAL A 313 -2.16 6.73 -19.62
N ARG A 314 -2.71 7.38 -18.61
CA ARG A 314 -2.51 8.79 -18.28
C ARG A 314 -1.72 8.99 -17.00
N ARG A 315 -1.79 8.03 -16.07
CA ARG A 315 -1.02 8.04 -14.82
C ARG A 315 -0.77 6.65 -14.28
N VAL A 316 0.36 6.52 -13.61
CA VAL A 316 0.72 5.31 -12.86
C VAL A 316 1.02 5.71 -11.43
N LEU A 317 0.48 4.99 -10.45
CA LEU A 317 0.75 5.20 -9.04
C LEU A 317 1.53 3.99 -8.49
N SER A 318 2.64 4.24 -7.81
CA SER A 318 3.42 3.19 -7.16
C SER A 318 3.73 3.54 -5.72
N ALA A 319 3.25 2.73 -4.78
CA ALA A 319 3.38 2.97 -3.36
C ALA A 319 3.76 1.71 -2.57
N GLY A 320 3.99 1.90 -1.26
CA GLY A 320 4.32 0.85 -0.31
C GLY A 320 5.82 0.72 -0.02
N ALA A 321 6.69 1.24 -0.89
CA ALA A 321 8.13 1.39 -0.67
C ALA A 321 8.73 2.31 -1.75
N PRO A 322 9.95 2.85 -1.54
CA PRO A 322 10.66 3.60 -2.56
C PRO A 322 10.82 2.81 -3.87
N VAL A 323 10.65 3.49 -4.99
CA VAL A 323 10.84 2.92 -6.33
C VAL A 323 12.20 3.34 -6.85
N SER A 324 13.07 2.39 -7.18
CA SER A 324 14.39 2.75 -7.72
C SER A 324 14.27 3.43 -9.09
N PRO A 325 15.15 4.40 -9.41
CA PRO A 325 15.17 5.06 -10.73
C PRO A 325 15.22 4.08 -11.91
N MET A 326 15.97 2.99 -11.78
CA MET A 326 16.05 1.94 -12.81
C MET A 326 14.69 1.27 -13.09
N ILE A 327 13.84 1.09 -12.07
CA ILE A 327 12.49 0.53 -12.26
C ILE A 327 11.61 1.56 -12.97
N LEU A 328 11.71 2.83 -12.59
CA LEU A 328 10.96 3.92 -13.24
C LEU A 328 11.35 4.03 -14.72
N GLU A 329 12.64 4.13 -15.04
CA GLU A 329 13.13 4.20 -16.43
C GLU A 329 12.63 3.03 -17.28
N ARG A 330 12.74 1.82 -16.74
CA ARG A 330 12.32 0.60 -17.44
C ARG A 330 10.82 0.57 -17.71
N PHE A 331 10.02 0.96 -16.73
CA PHE A 331 8.58 0.94 -16.87
C PHE A 331 8.07 2.09 -17.77
N SER A 332 8.71 3.26 -17.71
CA SER A 332 8.36 4.43 -18.55
C SER A 332 8.46 4.15 -20.05
N GLN A 333 9.22 3.14 -20.48
CA GLN A 333 9.27 2.70 -21.89
C GLN A 333 7.93 2.17 -22.42
N ARG A 334 6.96 1.88 -21.53
CA ARG A 334 5.65 1.31 -21.89
C ARG A 334 4.51 2.31 -21.96
N ILE A 335 4.69 3.46 -21.38
CA ILE A 335 3.68 4.52 -21.30
C ILE A 335 4.13 5.72 -22.15
N PRO A 336 3.21 6.61 -22.57
CA PRO A 336 3.58 7.83 -23.26
C PRO A 336 4.63 8.65 -22.49
N GLN A 337 5.50 9.36 -23.22
CA GLN A 337 6.64 10.06 -22.61
C GLN A 337 6.22 11.20 -21.66
N ASP A 338 5.05 11.78 -21.87
CA ASP A 338 4.47 12.83 -21.04
C ASP A 338 3.79 12.28 -19.77
N VAL A 339 3.57 10.96 -19.71
CA VAL A 339 2.93 10.31 -18.57
C VAL A 339 3.93 10.06 -17.44
N GLN A 340 3.55 10.44 -16.24
CA GLN A 340 4.38 10.25 -15.05
C GLN A 340 3.97 9.03 -14.22
N ILE A 341 4.97 8.40 -13.62
CA ILE A 341 4.81 7.44 -12.54
C ILE A 341 4.95 8.22 -11.24
N PHE A 342 3.84 8.38 -10.52
CA PHE A 342 3.84 9.05 -9.23
C PHE A 342 4.18 8.06 -8.12
N THR A 343 5.00 8.51 -7.17
CA THR A 343 5.37 7.72 -6.00
C THR A 343 4.87 8.41 -4.73
N PRO A 344 3.59 8.17 -4.34
CA PRO A 344 3.05 8.73 -3.11
C PRO A 344 3.73 8.11 -1.88
N TYR A 345 4.18 8.98 -0.97
CA TYR A 345 4.69 8.64 0.35
C TYR A 345 3.58 8.71 1.38
N GLY A 346 3.61 7.77 2.32
CA GLY A 346 2.69 7.71 3.45
C GLY A 346 2.71 6.34 4.13
N ALA A 347 1.87 6.20 5.12
CA ALA A 347 1.63 4.96 5.85
C ALA A 347 0.12 4.72 5.97
N THR A 348 -0.27 3.53 6.44
CA THR A 348 -1.69 3.24 6.69
C THR A 348 -2.30 4.28 7.64
N GLU A 349 -1.53 4.84 8.53
CA GLU A 349 -1.96 5.83 9.51
C GLU A 349 -2.19 7.24 8.92
N SER A 350 -1.62 7.53 7.73
CA SER A 350 -1.81 8.77 6.96
C SER A 350 -1.31 8.56 5.52
N LEU A 351 -2.19 8.67 4.53
CA LEU A 351 -1.88 8.44 3.12
C LEU A 351 -2.87 9.20 2.21
N PRO A 352 -2.39 9.87 1.15
CA PRO A 352 -1.00 10.24 0.87
C PRO A 352 -0.50 11.37 1.79
N VAL A 353 0.81 11.40 2.05
CA VAL A 353 1.46 12.51 2.80
C VAL A 353 2.17 13.45 1.85
N ALA A 354 3.00 12.90 0.97
CA ALA A 354 3.75 13.65 -0.04
C ALA A 354 3.78 12.87 -1.36
N VAL A 355 4.02 13.55 -2.47
CA VAL A 355 4.05 12.95 -3.80
C VAL A 355 5.15 13.54 -4.65
N ILE A 356 5.84 12.68 -5.41
CA ILE A 356 6.80 13.06 -6.44
C ILE A 356 6.51 12.29 -7.73
N GLY A 357 6.76 12.91 -8.89
CA GLY A 357 6.65 12.29 -10.21
C GLY A 357 7.99 11.75 -10.72
N SER A 358 7.92 10.76 -11.61
CA SER A 358 9.10 10.12 -12.20
C SER A 358 10.00 11.10 -12.97
N HIS A 359 9.47 12.15 -13.56
CA HIS A 359 10.28 13.13 -14.28
C HIS A 359 11.24 13.85 -13.32
N GLU A 360 10.75 14.37 -12.19
CA GLU A 360 11.60 15.03 -11.19
C GLU A 360 12.60 14.04 -10.57
N ILE A 361 12.17 12.79 -10.36
CA ILE A 361 13.08 11.74 -9.85
C ILE A 361 14.22 11.50 -10.84
N LEU A 362 13.91 11.25 -12.11
CA LEU A 362 14.89 10.82 -13.10
C LEU A 362 15.76 11.96 -13.60
N GLN A 363 15.27 13.19 -13.61
CA GLN A 363 16.01 14.35 -14.12
C GLN A 363 16.87 15.00 -13.03
N GLU A 364 16.43 14.98 -11.76
CA GLU A 364 17.09 15.75 -10.70
C GLU A 364 17.38 14.91 -9.45
N THR A 365 16.34 14.43 -8.73
CA THR A 365 16.53 13.99 -7.35
C THR A 365 17.35 12.71 -7.23
N ARG A 366 17.37 11.84 -8.25
CA ARG A 366 18.25 10.65 -8.26
C ARG A 366 19.73 10.99 -8.12
N HIS A 367 20.16 12.13 -8.67
CA HIS A 367 21.57 12.55 -8.58
C HIS A 367 21.93 13.01 -7.17
N LEU A 368 20.98 13.60 -6.46
CA LEU A 368 21.15 13.97 -5.05
C LEU A 368 21.09 12.73 -4.14
N THR A 369 20.18 11.79 -4.42
CA THR A 369 20.15 10.48 -3.75
C THR A 369 21.48 9.73 -3.89
N ALA A 370 22.08 9.72 -5.08
CA ALA A 370 23.37 9.13 -5.36
C ALA A 370 24.53 9.79 -4.58
N ARG A 371 24.31 10.96 -4.01
CA ARG A 371 25.27 11.71 -3.18
C ARG A 371 24.93 11.70 -1.69
N GLY A 372 23.94 10.89 -1.28
CA GLY A 372 23.59 10.71 0.12
C GLY A 372 22.51 11.63 0.68
N ALA A 373 21.72 12.29 -0.18
CA ALA A 373 20.58 13.09 0.28
C ALA A 373 19.46 12.26 0.92
N GLY A 374 19.40 10.95 0.67
CA GLY A 374 18.25 10.09 0.97
C GLY A 374 17.35 9.92 -0.25
N THR A 375 16.13 9.47 -0.06
CA THR A 375 15.13 9.30 -1.11
C THR A 375 14.15 10.48 -1.09
N CYS A 376 14.11 11.29 -2.18
CA CYS A 376 13.11 12.34 -2.29
C CYS A 376 11.70 11.75 -2.43
N VAL A 377 10.79 12.18 -1.58
CA VAL A 377 9.36 11.76 -1.62
C VAL A 377 8.45 12.91 -2.07
N GLY A 378 9.05 14.02 -2.50
CA GLY A 378 8.36 15.16 -3.10
C GLY A 378 7.81 16.16 -2.09
N ARG A 379 6.65 16.73 -2.41
CA ARG A 379 6.05 17.80 -1.59
C ARG A 379 4.79 17.28 -0.92
N PRO A 380 4.46 17.80 0.29
CA PRO A 380 3.21 17.48 0.96
C PRO A 380 2.00 17.74 0.07
N VAL A 381 1.00 16.85 0.14
CA VAL A 381 -0.26 17.04 -0.58
C VAL A 381 -1.14 18.07 0.11
N ALA A 382 -2.09 18.64 -0.60
CA ALA A 382 -3.01 19.63 -0.05
C ALA A 382 -3.73 19.10 1.20
N GLY A 383 -3.80 19.93 2.25
CA GLY A 383 -4.42 19.60 3.52
C GLY A 383 -3.58 18.71 4.46
N VAL A 384 -2.34 18.39 4.09
CA VAL A 384 -1.38 17.70 4.97
C VAL A 384 -0.25 18.65 5.34
N GLU A 385 0.00 18.79 6.61
CA GLU A 385 1.15 19.48 7.16
C GLU A 385 2.17 18.45 7.65
N VAL A 386 3.43 18.67 7.31
CA VAL A 386 4.55 17.81 7.71
C VAL A 386 5.53 18.62 8.53
N GLU A 387 5.88 18.10 9.68
CA GLU A 387 6.84 18.68 10.59
C GLU A 387 8.05 17.73 10.76
N ILE A 388 9.20 18.32 10.97
CA ILE A 388 10.42 17.57 11.31
C ILE A 388 10.76 17.92 12.76
N ILE A 389 10.85 16.89 13.62
CA ILE A 389 11.09 17.06 15.04
C ILE A 389 12.35 16.34 15.51
N GLU A 390 12.80 16.62 16.73
CA GLU A 390 13.88 15.87 17.36
C GLU A 390 13.60 14.37 17.41
N ILE A 391 14.64 13.56 17.16
CA ILE A 391 14.53 12.10 17.17
C ILE A 391 14.47 11.62 18.62
N THR A 392 13.33 11.06 19.02
CA THR A 392 13.19 10.43 20.35
C THR A 392 12.44 9.11 20.28
N ASP A 393 12.80 8.17 21.15
CA ASP A 393 12.15 6.87 21.28
C ASP A 393 11.08 6.87 22.40
N THR A 394 10.93 8.00 23.12
CA THR A 394 9.92 8.18 24.16
C THR A 394 8.62 8.79 23.62
N PRO A 395 7.47 8.58 24.28
CA PRO A 395 6.22 9.25 23.94
C PRO A 395 6.34 10.78 24.05
N ILE A 396 5.69 11.48 23.11
CA ILE A 396 5.46 12.92 23.16
C ILE A 396 3.95 13.12 23.31
N THR A 397 3.50 13.63 24.44
CA THR A 397 2.07 13.72 24.73
C THR A 397 1.40 14.94 24.12
N ARG A 398 2.14 16.04 23.99
CA ARG A 398 1.62 17.33 23.50
C ARG A 398 2.59 17.96 22.51
N TRP A 399 2.04 18.58 21.50
CA TRP A 399 2.78 19.39 20.57
C TRP A 399 3.31 20.67 21.24
N ASP A 400 4.58 20.99 20.94
CA ASP A 400 5.25 22.25 21.28
C ASP A 400 6.10 22.64 20.06
N GLU A 401 6.08 23.91 19.68
CA GLU A 401 6.87 24.45 18.58
C GLU A 401 8.38 24.22 18.74
N LYS A 402 8.85 24.09 19.98
CA LYS A 402 10.25 23.77 20.31
C LYS A 402 10.68 22.38 19.84
N LEU A 403 9.75 21.50 19.51
CA LEU A 403 10.05 20.18 18.95
C LEU A 403 10.60 20.27 17.54
N ARG A 404 10.29 21.35 16.79
CA ARG A 404 10.71 21.53 15.42
C ARG A 404 12.21 21.63 15.29
N LYS A 405 12.73 20.93 14.29
CA LYS A 405 14.13 21.08 13.84
C LYS A 405 14.26 22.17 12.78
N PRO A 406 15.45 22.80 12.68
CA PRO A 406 15.76 23.67 11.58
C PRO A 406 15.65 22.98 10.21
N GLN A 407 15.33 23.75 9.19
CA GLN A 407 15.30 23.27 7.80
C GLN A 407 16.67 22.69 7.39
N GLY A 408 16.65 21.56 6.68
CA GLY A 408 17.87 20.86 6.24
C GLY A 408 18.42 19.85 7.26
N GLU A 409 17.97 19.87 8.50
CA GLU A 409 18.39 18.90 9.50
C GLU A 409 17.49 17.66 9.53
N VAL A 410 18.12 16.49 9.61
CA VAL A 410 17.39 15.22 9.71
C VAL A 410 16.75 15.08 11.08
N GLY A 411 15.45 14.82 11.11
CA GLY A 411 14.66 14.54 12.30
C GLY A 411 13.58 13.50 12.06
N GLU A 412 12.69 13.31 13.01
CA GLU A 412 11.53 12.43 12.88
C GLU A 412 10.40 13.14 12.12
N ILE A 413 9.85 12.47 11.11
CA ILE A 413 8.74 12.99 10.31
C ILE A 413 7.44 12.84 11.10
N VAL A 414 6.73 13.94 11.28
CA VAL A 414 5.42 14.01 11.93
C VAL A 414 4.42 14.66 10.98
N VAL A 415 3.21 14.14 10.93
CA VAL A 415 2.18 14.60 10.00
C VAL A 415 0.89 14.97 10.70
N ARG A 416 0.24 16.03 10.22
CA ARG A 416 -1.07 16.49 10.62
C ARG A 416 -1.96 16.67 9.40
N GLY A 417 -3.25 16.34 9.55
CA GLY A 417 -4.23 16.52 8.47
C GLY A 417 -5.46 15.63 8.66
N PRO A 418 -6.49 15.83 7.85
CA PRO A 418 -7.78 15.14 7.99
C PRO A 418 -7.71 13.64 7.69
N MET A 419 -6.62 13.18 7.05
CA MET A 419 -6.38 11.76 6.74
C MET A 419 -5.67 11.02 7.87
N VAL A 420 -5.18 11.72 8.90
CA VAL A 420 -4.44 11.14 10.01
C VAL A 420 -5.39 10.37 10.93
N THR A 421 -5.13 9.07 11.12
CA THR A 421 -5.87 8.24 12.08
C THR A 421 -5.57 8.68 13.50
N GLN A 422 -6.56 8.52 14.41
CA GLN A 422 -6.43 9.03 15.77
C GLN A 422 -5.69 8.06 16.70
N GLU A 423 -5.86 6.75 16.50
CA GLU A 423 -5.37 5.72 17.43
C GLU A 423 -5.10 4.37 16.75
N TYR A 424 -4.44 3.49 17.51
CA TYR A 424 -4.39 2.06 17.23
C TYR A 424 -5.39 1.32 18.12
N PHE A 425 -6.18 0.48 17.50
CA PHE A 425 -7.26 -0.25 18.17
C PHE A 425 -6.74 -1.10 19.34
N ARG A 426 -7.27 -0.82 20.55
CA ARG A 426 -6.88 -1.48 21.82
C ARG A 426 -5.38 -1.46 22.14
N ARG A 427 -4.64 -0.52 21.55
CA ARG A 427 -3.20 -0.38 21.77
C ARG A 427 -2.84 1.04 22.25
N PRO A 428 -3.25 1.41 23.50
CA PRO A 428 -2.93 2.72 24.05
C PRO A 428 -1.41 2.95 24.18
N ASP A 429 -0.64 1.89 24.43
CA ASP A 429 0.82 1.90 24.45
C ASP A 429 1.42 2.38 23.13
N LEU A 430 0.99 1.79 22.00
CA LEU A 430 1.46 2.19 20.66
C LEU A 430 0.89 3.53 20.22
N THR A 431 -0.33 3.84 20.63
CA THR A 431 -0.96 5.13 20.37
C THR A 431 -0.17 6.26 21.02
N ALA A 432 0.21 6.11 22.29
CA ALA A 432 1.02 7.10 23.00
C ALA A 432 2.41 7.32 22.36
N LEU A 433 3.02 6.27 21.79
CA LEU A 433 4.30 6.38 21.08
C LEU A 433 4.18 7.07 19.71
N ALA A 434 3.02 6.98 19.07
CA ALA A 434 2.84 7.40 17.68
C ALA A 434 2.01 8.67 17.51
N LYS A 435 1.30 9.12 18.54
CA LYS A 435 0.36 10.25 18.44
C LYS A 435 0.75 11.38 19.40
N ILE A 436 0.67 12.61 18.90
CA ILE A 436 0.94 13.83 19.63
C ILE A 436 -0.32 14.68 19.57
N LEU A 437 -0.87 15.09 20.71
CA LEU A 437 -2.02 15.99 20.75
C LEU A 437 -1.56 17.44 20.58
N ASP A 438 -2.10 18.13 19.59
CA ASP A 438 -1.98 19.58 19.50
C ASP A 438 -3.03 20.23 20.43
N PRO A 439 -2.61 20.87 21.53
CA PRO A 439 -3.54 21.46 22.48
C PRO A 439 -4.27 22.70 21.91
N THR A 440 -3.75 23.30 20.86
CA THR A 440 -4.33 24.52 20.26
C THR A 440 -5.48 24.18 19.32
N THR A 441 -5.30 23.13 18.50
CA THR A 441 -6.29 22.74 17.48
C THR A 441 -7.14 21.55 17.91
N GLY A 442 -6.72 20.81 18.95
CA GLY A 442 -7.31 19.54 19.34
C GLY A 442 -7.04 18.38 18.36
N GLN A 443 -6.25 18.60 17.34
CA GLN A 443 -5.92 17.59 16.34
C GLN A 443 -4.78 16.68 16.81
N MET A 444 -4.78 15.45 16.32
CA MET A 444 -3.66 14.53 16.50
C MET A 444 -2.66 14.66 15.36
N LEU A 445 -1.39 14.77 15.73
CA LEU A 445 -0.27 14.58 14.82
C LEU A 445 0.17 13.12 14.90
N HIS A 446 0.60 12.56 13.78
CA HIS A 446 1.13 11.20 13.70
C HIS A 446 2.63 11.20 13.46
N ARG A 447 3.37 10.53 14.34
CA ARG A 447 4.79 10.22 14.16
C ARG A 447 4.90 9.05 13.19
N MET A 448 5.44 9.30 12.00
CA MET A 448 5.52 8.29 10.93
C MET A 448 6.47 7.13 11.27
N GLY A 449 7.34 7.31 12.28
CA GLY A 449 8.44 6.40 12.56
C GLY A 449 9.50 6.39 11.45
N ASP A 450 9.50 7.42 10.65
CA ASP A 450 10.41 7.71 9.54
C ASP A 450 11.26 8.92 9.88
N LEU A 451 12.47 8.95 9.34
CA LEU A 451 13.39 10.07 9.46
C LEU A 451 13.52 10.80 8.13
N GLY A 452 13.65 12.11 8.19
CA GLY A 452 13.77 12.94 7.00
C GLY A 452 14.00 14.40 7.30
N TYR A 453 14.03 15.22 6.25
CA TYR A 453 14.21 16.66 6.31
C TYR A 453 13.57 17.34 5.10
N PHE A 454 13.35 18.65 5.20
CA PHE A 454 12.98 19.47 4.05
C PHE A 454 14.20 20.14 3.45
N ASP A 455 14.34 20.08 2.12
CA ASP A 455 15.33 20.90 1.40
C ASP A 455 14.84 22.35 1.19
N GLN A 456 15.70 23.17 0.60
CA GLN A 456 15.37 24.59 0.32
C GLN A 456 14.25 24.77 -0.71
N GLN A 457 13.91 23.73 -1.47
CA GLN A 457 12.83 23.74 -2.46
C GLN A 457 11.51 23.22 -1.87
N GLY A 458 11.46 22.94 -0.56
CA GLY A 458 10.28 22.42 0.13
C GLY A 458 9.96 20.98 -0.19
N ARG A 459 10.95 20.21 -0.66
CA ARG A 459 10.81 18.76 -0.90
C ARG A 459 11.18 18.00 0.35
N LEU A 460 10.36 17.01 0.69
CA LEU A 460 10.62 16.08 1.78
C LEU A 460 11.57 14.97 1.31
N TRP A 461 12.62 14.76 2.07
CA TRP A 461 13.62 13.71 1.87
C TRP A 461 13.49 12.66 2.95
N PHE A 462 13.20 11.43 2.56
CA PHE A 462 13.14 10.26 3.44
C PHE A 462 14.54 9.69 3.63
N CYS A 463 15.02 9.64 4.87
CA CYS A 463 16.36 9.16 5.24
C CYS A 463 16.36 7.73 5.80
N GLY A 464 15.20 7.12 5.97
CA GLY A 464 15.03 5.76 6.46
C GLY A 464 14.12 5.66 7.67
N ARG A 465 13.86 4.43 8.13
CA ARG A 465 13.06 4.18 9.34
C ARG A 465 13.85 4.57 10.60
N LYS A 466 13.19 5.20 11.57
CA LYS A 466 13.78 5.54 12.87
C LYS A 466 14.41 4.32 13.56
N SER A 467 13.73 3.17 13.52
CA SER A 467 14.20 1.92 14.11
C SER A 467 15.39 1.28 13.37
N HIS A 468 15.71 1.73 12.15
CA HIS A 468 16.78 1.17 11.33
C HIS A 468 18.05 2.04 11.30
N ARG A 469 18.02 3.22 11.96
CA ARG A 469 19.23 4.03 12.10
C ARG A 469 20.33 3.24 12.81
N VAL A 470 21.56 3.41 12.38
CA VAL A 470 22.71 2.79 13.01
C VAL A 470 23.45 3.84 13.81
N VAL A 471 23.37 3.71 15.13
CA VAL A 471 24.00 4.65 16.08
C VAL A 471 25.32 4.06 16.51
N THR A 472 26.42 4.73 16.18
CA THR A 472 27.78 4.41 16.62
C THR A 472 28.26 5.48 17.60
N PRO A 473 29.40 5.29 18.29
CA PRO A 473 29.95 6.34 19.15
C PRO A 473 30.29 7.63 18.40
N GLU A 474 30.67 7.52 17.11
CA GLU A 474 31.14 8.65 16.30
C GLU A 474 29.98 9.39 15.61
N GLN A 475 29.00 8.65 15.10
CA GLN A 475 27.88 9.25 14.35
C GLN A 475 26.67 8.35 14.24
N THR A 476 25.54 8.93 13.83
CA THR A 476 24.33 8.20 13.45
C THR A 476 24.23 8.10 11.94
N TYR A 477 24.09 6.87 11.42
CA TYR A 477 23.87 6.63 10.00
C TYR A 477 22.38 6.44 9.74
N PHE A 478 21.89 7.09 8.69
CA PHE A 478 20.53 6.94 8.17
C PHE A 478 20.57 6.07 6.91
N THR A 479 19.77 5.03 6.90
CA THR A 479 19.92 3.93 5.93
C THR A 479 19.78 4.36 4.48
N GLU A 480 18.78 5.18 4.13
CA GLU A 480 18.54 5.62 2.74
C GLU A 480 19.64 6.56 2.23
N GLN A 481 20.24 7.35 3.12
CA GLN A 481 21.36 8.24 2.76
C GLN A 481 22.60 7.43 2.38
N VAL A 482 22.92 6.43 3.18
CA VAL A 482 24.08 5.54 2.94
C VAL A 482 23.85 4.67 1.71
N GLU A 483 22.70 4.02 1.64
CA GLU A 483 22.40 3.04 0.59
C GLU A 483 22.26 3.68 -0.78
N GLY A 484 21.75 4.92 -0.85
CA GLY A 484 21.69 5.69 -2.08
C GLY A 484 23.05 5.86 -2.77
N ILE A 485 24.12 6.01 -2.01
CA ILE A 485 25.50 6.13 -2.53
C ILE A 485 25.96 4.80 -3.14
N PHE A 486 25.84 3.70 -2.41
CA PHE A 486 26.34 2.40 -2.87
C PHE A 486 25.47 1.75 -3.96
N ASN A 487 24.17 2.08 -4.01
CA ASN A 487 23.25 1.60 -5.04
C ASN A 487 23.50 2.21 -6.43
N THR A 488 24.46 3.13 -6.56
CA THR A 488 24.90 3.69 -7.85
C THR A 488 25.70 2.68 -8.68
N HIS A 489 26.28 1.66 -8.05
CA HIS A 489 27.10 0.69 -8.73
C HIS A 489 26.26 -0.28 -9.58
N PRO A 490 26.53 -0.46 -10.90
CA PRO A 490 25.67 -1.22 -11.81
C PRO A 490 25.56 -2.73 -11.46
N ALA A 491 26.56 -3.31 -10.78
CA ALA A 491 26.51 -4.71 -10.34
C ALA A 491 25.73 -4.89 -9.01
N VAL A 492 25.25 -3.83 -8.39
CA VAL A 492 24.47 -3.83 -7.16
C VAL A 492 22.97 -3.77 -7.51
N PHE A 493 22.20 -4.75 -7.07
CA PHE A 493 20.75 -4.67 -7.14
C PHE A 493 20.19 -3.78 -6.03
N ARG A 494 20.73 -3.94 -4.81
CA ARG A 494 20.45 -3.09 -3.65
C ARG A 494 21.42 -3.37 -2.52
N THR A 495 21.56 -2.40 -1.63
CA THR A 495 22.30 -2.53 -0.37
C THR A 495 21.38 -2.40 0.84
N ALA A 496 21.84 -2.82 1.99
CA ALA A 496 21.17 -2.62 3.28
C ALA A 496 22.21 -2.37 4.36
N LEU A 497 22.18 -1.18 4.96
CA LEU A 497 22.98 -0.86 6.13
C LEU A 497 22.33 -1.46 7.38
N VAL A 498 23.12 -2.17 8.19
CA VAL A 498 22.69 -2.71 9.49
C VAL A 498 23.74 -2.43 10.56
N GLY A 499 23.29 -2.25 11.79
CA GLY A 499 24.18 -2.19 12.95
C GLY A 499 24.44 -3.60 13.49
N VAL A 500 25.70 -3.91 13.74
CA VAL A 500 26.12 -5.18 14.35
C VAL A 500 26.93 -4.89 15.61
N ALA A 501 26.56 -5.52 16.73
CA ALA A 501 27.31 -5.40 17.99
C ALA A 501 28.63 -6.18 17.88
N ARG A 502 29.75 -5.50 18.11
CA ARG A 502 31.09 -6.07 18.18
C ARG A 502 31.92 -5.33 19.22
N ASP A 503 32.62 -6.06 20.07
CA ASP A 503 33.49 -5.51 21.13
C ASP A 503 32.76 -4.46 22.02
N GLY A 504 31.48 -4.69 22.29
CA GLY A 504 30.64 -3.81 23.12
C GLY A 504 30.12 -2.56 22.40
N GLN A 505 30.42 -2.38 21.12
CA GLN A 505 29.99 -1.23 20.32
C GLN A 505 29.17 -1.66 19.10
N VAL A 506 28.30 -0.79 18.60
CA VAL A 506 27.60 -0.98 17.34
C VAL A 506 28.50 -0.52 16.19
N GLN A 507 28.73 -1.41 15.23
CA GLN A 507 29.49 -1.11 14.02
C GLN A 507 28.58 -1.19 12.78
N PRO A 508 28.77 -0.30 11.78
CA PRO A 508 28.01 -0.34 10.55
C PRO A 508 28.50 -1.48 9.65
N LEU A 509 27.57 -2.31 9.19
CA LEU A 509 27.81 -3.37 8.22
C LEU A 509 26.92 -3.14 6.99
N LEU A 510 27.53 -3.10 5.80
CA LEU A 510 26.80 -3.00 4.54
C LEU A 510 26.56 -4.39 3.97
N CYS A 511 25.30 -4.81 3.93
CA CYS A 511 24.88 -5.99 3.19
C CYS A 511 24.65 -5.61 1.73
N VAL A 512 25.10 -6.45 0.79
CA VAL A 512 25.00 -6.21 -0.65
C VAL A 512 24.26 -7.37 -1.32
N GLU A 513 23.19 -7.09 -2.03
CA GLU A 513 22.55 -8.02 -2.98
C GLU A 513 22.96 -7.64 -4.40
N ARG A 514 23.54 -8.58 -5.13
CA ARG A 514 24.04 -8.34 -6.49
C ARG A 514 22.91 -8.32 -7.52
N GLU A 515 23.10 -7.52 -8.58
CA GLU A 515 22.21 -7.59 -9.75
C GLU A 515 22.40 -8.95 -10.45
N SER A 516 21.32 -9.42 -11.09
CA SER A 516 21.36 -10.70 -11.80
C SER A 516 22.29 -10.64 -13.00
N ARG A 517 23.08 -11.70 -13.22
CA ARG A 517 23.98 -11.80 -14.38
C ARG A 517 23.28 -11.57 -15.72
N ARG A 518 21.97 -11.86 -15.81
CA ARG A 518 21.16 -11.66 -17.03
C ARG A 518 20.82 -10.21 -17.32
N SER A 519 20.94 -9.34 -16.30
CA SER A 519 20.61 -7.90 -16.39
C SER A 519 21.86 -7.03 -16.53
N LEU A 520 23.05 -7.62 -16.38
CA LEU A 520 24.32 -6.92 -16.54
C LEU A 520 24.75 -6.92 -18.03
N PRO A 521 25.38 -5.84 -18.50
CA PRO A 521 26.05 -5.85 -19.81
C PRO A 521 27.05 -7.00 -19.89
N ALA A 522 27.15 -7.66 -21.03
CA ALA A 522 27.96 -8.87 -21.22
C ALA A 522 29.48 -8.70 -20.97
N ALA A 523 29.94 -7.49 -20.69
CA ALA A 523 31.35 -7.13 -20.77
C ALA A 523 32.25 -7.63 -19.63
N HIS A 524 31.82 -7.77 -18.37
CA HIS A 524 32.72 -8.26 -17.31
C HIS A 524 31.97 -8.95 -16.16
N PRO A 525 32.24 -10.24 -15.88
CA PRO A 525 31.90 -10.85 -14.60
C PRO A 525 32.79 -10.26 -13.51
N ILE A 526 32.29 -9.29 -12.73
CA ILE A 526 32.99 -8.75 -11.58
C ILE A 526 33.03 -9.79 -10.45
N THR A 527 34.19 -10.04 -9.87
CA THR A 527 34.35 -10.89 -8.68
C THR A 527 33.86 -10.18 -7.43
N ASP A 528 33.61 -10.93 -6.36
CA ASP A 528 33.18 -10.32 -5.08
C ASP A 528 34.29 -9.40 -4.53
N ALA A 529 35.56 -9.80 -4.66
CA ALA A 529 36.70 -8.99 -4.20
C ALA A 529 36.79 -7.65 -4.95
N ASN A 530 36.69 -7.68 -6.29
CA ASN A 530 36.73 -6.46 -7.08
C ASN A 530 35.52 -5.55 -6.79
N LEU A 531 34.32 -6.14 -6.64
CA LEU A 531 33.16 -5.36 -6.30
C LEU A 531 33.28 -4.69 -4.92
N ILE A 532 33.88 -5.37 -3.92
CA ILE A 532 34.16 -4.76 -2.62
C ILE A 532 35.12 -3.57 -2.80
N THR A 533 36.18 -3.73 -3.58
CA THR A 533 37.14 -2.65 -3.84
C THR A 533 36.45 -1.43 -4.46
N GLU A 534 35.66 -1.63 -5.51
CA GLU A 534 34.95 -0.55 -6.18
C GLU A 534 33.90 0.11 -5.25
N LEU A 535 33.19 -0.66 -4.42
CA LEU A 535 32.26 -0.11 -3.43
C LEU A 535 32.98 0.67 -2.32
N LEU A 536 34.18 0.23 -1.89
CA LEU A 536 35.01 0.98 -0.94
C LEU A 536 35.53 2.30 -1.54
N GLU A 537 35.87 2.31 -2.81
CA GLU A 537 36.24 3.54 -3.54
C GLU A 537 35.04 4.51 -3.59
N ILE A 538 33.85 4.04 -3.99
CA ILE A 538 32.63 4.84 -3.97
C ILE A 538 32.39 5.39 -2.56
N GLY A 539 32.40 4.55 -1.53
CA GLY A 539 32.13 4.96 -0.16
C GLY A 539 33.16 5.95 0.39
N SER A 540 34.43 5.88 -0.05
CA SER A 540 35.48 6.77 0.40
C SER A 540 35.33 8.21 -0.08
N ALA A 541 34.63 8.40 -1.20
CA ALA A 541 34.40 9.72 -1.81
C ALA A 541 33.44 10.60 -0.99
N PHE A 542 32.69 10.02 -0.03
CA PHE A 542 31.70 10.76 0.76
C PHE A 542 32.02 10.66 2.26
N GLU A 543 31.95 11.80 2.94
CA GLU A 543 32.16 11.86 4.40
C GLU A 543 31.22 10.92 5.15
N LEU A 544 29.98 10.86 4.72
CA LEU A 544 28.92 10.02 5.29
C LEU A 544 29.26 8.51 5.28
N THR A 545 29.98 8.02 4.29
CA THR A 545 30.21 6.58 4.08
C THR A 545 31.66 6.13 4.19
N ARG A 546 32.58 7.05 4.27
CA ARG A 546 34.04 6.73 4.29
C ARG A 546 34.49 5.84 5.46
N ALA A 547 33.74 5.83 6.56
CA ALA A 547 34.00 4.97 7.71
C ALA A 547 33.42 3.56 7.57
N ILE A 548 32.57 3.29 6.57
CA ILE A 548 31.94 1.98 6.33
C ILE A 548 32.94 1.12 5.55
N LYS A 549 33.65 0.23 6.24
CA LYS A 549 34.73 -0.61 5.67
C LYS A 549 34.33 -2.07 5.49
N THR A 550 33.27 -2.51 6.17
CA THR A 550 32.86 -3.92 6.16
C THR A 550 31.61 -4.13 5.31
N MET A 551 31.73 -5.06 4.35
CA MET A 551 30.69 -5.41 3.41
C MET A 551 30.55 -6.93 3.30
N VAL A 552 29.30 -7.41 3.17
CA VAL A 552 29.00 -8.83 3.01
C VAL A 552 27.96 -9.06 1.91
N PHE A 553 28.18 -10.07 1.09
CA PHE A 553 27.23 -10.41 0.01
C PHE A 553 26.17 -11.38 0.50
N HIS A 554 24.91 -10.98 0.33
CA HIS A 554 23.76 -11.84 0.60
C HIS A 554 23.12 -12.30 -0.71
N PRO A 555 22.85 -13.60 -0.90
CA PRO A 555 22.35 -14.12 -2.19
C PRO A 555 20.98 -13.56 -2.58
N ARG A 556 20.13 -13.25 -1.60
CA ARG A 556 18.82 -12.65 -1.79
C ARG A 556 18.30 -12.11 -0.47
N PHE A 557 18.07 -10.80 -0.38
CA PHE A 557 17.60 -10.18 0.87
C PHE A 557 16.26 -10.75 1.35
N PRO A 558 16.09 -10.92 2.68
CA PRO A 558 14.80 -11.18 3.29
C PRO A 558 13.94 -9.92 3.18
N VAL A 559 12.87 -10.00 2.39
CA VAL A 559 11.97 -8.87 2.11
C VAL A 559 10.52 -9.23 2.31
N ASP A 560 9.66 -8.23 2.48
CA ASP A 560 8.23 -8.39 2.39
C ASP A 560 7.85 -8.86 0.98
N ILE A 561 7.14 -9.98 0.89
CA ILE A 561 6.78 -10.64 -0.37
C ILE A 561 5.92 -9.75 -1.26
N ARG A 562 5.11 -8.86 -0.68
CA ARG A 562 4.21 -7.97 -1.42
C ARG A 562 4.93 -6.85 -2.15
N HIS A 563 5.81 -6.17 -1.46
CA HIS A 563 6.51 -5.02 -2.01
C HIS A 563 7.86 -5.40 -2.63
N ASN A 564 8.44 -6.54 -2.19
CA ASN A 564 9.78 -7.03 -2.55
C ASN A 564 10.88 -5.96 -2.39
N SER A 565 10.61 -4.95 -1.58
CA SER A 565 11.48 -3.79 -1.35
C SER A 565 11.63 -3.46 0.13
N LYS A 566 10.63 -3.80 0.96
CA LYS A 566 10.73 -3.63 2.41
C LYS A 566 11.63 -4.70 3.01
N ILE A 567 12.87 -4.33 3.30
CA ILE A 567 13.93 -5.23 3.78
C ILE A 567 13.74 -5.51 5.29
N PHE A 568 13.82 -6.78 5.68
CA PHE A 568 13.88 -7.18 7.10
C PHE A 568 15.31 -7.06 7.62
N ARG A 569 15.69 -5.84 8.01
CA ARG A 569 17.08 -5.50 8.43
C ARG A 569 17.50 -6.24 9.67
N GLU A 570 16.58 -6.55 10.57
CA GLU A 570 16.86 -7.33 11.78
C GLU A 570 17.37 -8.74 11.45
N LYS A 571 16.81 -9.35 10.39
CA LYS A 571 17.27 -10.65 9.90
C LYS A 571 18.65 -10.55 9.23
N LEU A 572 18.89 -9.46 8.50
CA LEU A 572 20.18 -9.20 7.89
C LEU A 572 21.25 -8.90 8.93
N ALA A 573 20.94 -8.17 9.99
CA ALA A 573 21.87 -7.89 11.09
C ALA A 573 22.33 -9.19 11.76
N VAL A 574 21.41 -10.08 12.11
CA VAL A 574 21.73 -11.41 12.70
C VAL A 574 22.56 -12.26 11.72
N TRP A 575 22.17 -12.29 10.46
CA TRP A 575 22.88 -13.05 9.43
C TRP A 575 24.27 -12.48 9.16
N GLY A 576 24.39 -11.17 9.12
CA GLY A 576 25.63 -10.44 8.89
C GLY A 576 26.61 -10.57 10.06
N ALA A 577 26.12 -10.48 11.31
CA ALA A 577 26.93 -10.66 12.51
C ALA A 577 27.72 -11.99 12.50
N ALA A 578 27.09 -13.07 12.04
CA ALA A 578 27.75 -14.38 11.93
C ALA A 578 28.87 -14.44 10.85
N ARG A 579 28.97 -13.43 9.97
CA ARG A 579 29.93 -13.30 8.86
C ARG A 579 30.86 -12.10 8.98
N PHE A 580 30.63 -11.29 9.98
CA PHE A 580 31.45 -10.14 10.31
C PHE A 580 32.76 -10.64 10.95
N LYS A 581 33.79 -10.89 10.12
CA LYS A 581 35.11 -11.34 10.54
C LYS A 581 36.05 -10.15 10.82
#